data_e99934d626f5d73b6c4b02166f2252ba
#
_entry.id   e99934d626f5d73b6c4b02166f2252ba
#
_cell.length_a   1.000
_cell.length_b   1.000
_cell.length_c   1.000
_cell.angle_alpha   90.00
_cell.angle_beta   90.00
_cell.angle_gamma   90.00
#
_symmetry.space_group_name_H-M   'P 1'
#
loop_
_entity.id
_entity.type
_entity.pdbx_description
1 polymer ?
#
loop_
_entity_poly.entity_id
_entity_poly.type
_entity_poly.pdbx_seq_one_letter_code
_entity_poly.pdbx_strand_id
1 'polypeptide(L)'
;MLFRGKQKPASLAHTLVGEWQADTLSGDVRGEITAVFNTDGSYQTKNRMEIRGVAAAPVTQTGRYRIEPIYKQRFKLFTIDDNGQPLSATVRTFVDSNTMINEVGRITFRRVDSGDHPFN
;
A
#
# COMPACT_ATOMS: atom_id res chain seq x y z
N MET A 1 15.44 6.31 27.66
CA MET A 1 14.86 6.28 27.17
C MET A 1 14.11 6.34 26.41
N LEU A 2 13.83 6.21 26.09
CA LEU A 2 13.29 6.18 25.32
C LEU A 2 12.28 6.23 24.77
N PHE A 3 11.53 6.34 24.54
CA PHE A 3 10.66 6.27 23.82
C PHE A 3 10.09 7.02 23.09
N ARG A 4 9.32 6.85 22.72
CA ARG A 4 9.00 7.52 21.78
C ARG A 4 7.82 7.16 21.07
N GLY A 5 7.00 8.09 20.53
CA GLY A 5 5.80 7.79 19.84
C GLY A 5 5.98 7.54 18.34
N LYS A 6 7.10 7.90 17.77
CA LYS A 6 7.32 7.74 16.34
C LYS A 6 8.22 6.58 16.05
N GLN A 7 7.89 5.81 15.03
CA GLN A 7 8.80 4.84 14.48
C GLN A 7 9.82 5.56 13.59
N LYS A 8 10.99 4.99 13.45
CA LYS A 8 11.96 5.50 12.50
C LYS A 8 11.46 5.23 11.08
N PRO A 9 11.72 6.13 10.13
CA PRO A 9 11.28 5.89 8.75
C PRO A 9 11.76 4.56 8.18
N ALA A 10 12.99 4.16 8.51
CA ALA A 10 13.53 2.90 8.03
C ALA A 10 12.74 1.69 8.53
N SER A 11 12.25 1.74 9.78
CA SER A 11 11.45 0.64 10.33
C SER A 11 10.09 0.54 9.64
N LEU A 12 9.44 1.67 9.40
CA LEU A 12 8.17 1.69 8.69
C LEU A 12 8.34 1.24 7.24
N ALA A 13 9.40 1.71 6.58
CA ALA A 13 9.69 1.32 5.21
C ALA A 13 9.95 -0.18 5.11
N HIS A 14 10.69 -0.74 6.07
CA HIS A 14 10.95 -2.18 6.08
C HIS A 14 9.65 -2.97 6.19
N THR A 15 8.73 -2.52 7.02
CA THR A 15 7.42 -3.17 7.14
C THR A 15 6.60 -3.01 5.85
N LEU A 16 6.73 -1.87 5.18
CA LEU A 16 5.96 -1.61 3.96
C LEU A 16 6.45 -2.41 2.76
N VAL A 17 7.74 -2.73 2.71
CA VAL A 17 8.31 -3.45 1.56
C VAL A 17 7.59 -4.78 1.37
N GLY A 18 7.22 -5.06 0.14
CA GLY A 18 6.53 -6.29 -0.22
C GLY A 18 5.30 -6.02 -1.05
N GLU A 19 4.47 -7.02 -1.16
CA GLU A 19 3.25 -6.96 -1.96
C GLU A 19 2.03 -6.95 -1.06
N TRP A 20 1.08 -6.08 -1.38
CA TRP A 20 -0.14 -5.88 -0.60
C TRP A 20 -1.35 -5.93 -1.51
N GLN A 21 -2.45 -6.39 -0.98
CA GLN A 21 -3.69 -6.50 -1.75
C GLN A 21 -4.87 -5.99 -0.94
N ALA A 22 -5.77 -5.28 -1.60
CA ALA A 22 -7.02 -4.84 -1.01
C ALA A 22 -8.15 -5.08 -1.98
N ASP A 23 -9.31 -5.42 -1.43
CA ASP A 23 -10.53 -5.55 -2.21
C ASP A 23 -11.46 -4.42 -1.82
N THR A 24 -12.14 -3.86 -2.79
CA THR A 24 -13.12 -2.82 -2.55
C THR A 24 -14.44 -3.21 -3.17
N LEU A 25 -15.53 -2.77 -2.55
CA LEU A 25 -16.86 -3.02 -3.06
C LEU A 25 -17.70 -1.78 -2.81
N SER A 26 -18.26 -1.22 -3.86
CA SER A 26 -19.12 -0.06 -3.76
C SER A 26 -20.27 -0.22 -4.76
N GLY A 27 -21.44 -0.57 -4.26
CA GLY A 27 -22.59 -0.86 -5.13
C GLY A 27 -22.28 -2.00 -6.07
N ASP A 28 -22.35 -1.75 -7.35
CA ASP A 28 -22.10 -2.75 -8.38
C ASP A 28 -20.64 -2.80 -8.83
N VAL A 29 -19.78 -2.01 -8.21
CA VAL A 29 -18.37 -1.93 -8.59
C VAL A 29 -17.52 -2.70 -7.58
N ARG A 30 -16.83 -3.71 -8.08
CA ARG A 30 -15.87 -4.47 -7.29
C ARG A 30 -14.46 -4.10 -7.77
N GLY A 31 -13.59 -3.79 -6.83
CA GLY A 31 -12.21 -3.45 -7.16
C GLY A 31 -11.23 -4.36 -6.46
N GLU A 32 -10.07 -4.53 -7.08
CA GLU A 32 -8.94 -5.21 -6.49
C GLU A 32 -7.70 -4.36 -6.73
N ILE A 33 -7.01 -4.03 -5.67
CA ILE A 33 -5.79 -3.22 -5.73
C ILE A 33 -4.63 -4.08 -5.27
N THR A 34 -3.62 -4.19 -6.11
CA THR A 34 -2.36 -4.81 -5.73
C THR A 34 -1.29 -3.74 -5.72
N ALA A 35 -0.51 -3.66 -4.65
CA ALA A 35 0.56 -2.68 -4.52
C ALA A 35 1.84 -3.38 -4.13
N VAL A 36 2.93 -3.07 -4.82
CA VAL A 36 4.25 -3.62 -4.53
C VAL A 36 5.18 -2.47 -4.20
N PHE A 37 5.81 -2.54 -3.02
CA PHE A 37 6.79 -1.54 -2.58
C PHE A 37 8.15 -2.21 -2.48
N ASN A 38 9.12 -1.69 -3.19
CA ASN A 38 10.45 -2.28 -3.26
C ASN A 38 11.44 -1.56 -2.36
N THR A 39 12.51 -2.24 -1.99
CA THR A 39 13.52 -1.67 -1.09
C THR A 39 14.24 -0.47 -1.69
N ASP A 40 14.26 -0.35 -3.02
CA ASP A 40 14.92 0.76 -3.68
C ASP A 40 14.06 2.02 -3.76
N GLY A 41 12.87 2.01 -3.17
CA GLY A 41 11.98 3.16 -3.20
C GLY A 41 11.03 3.18 -4.38
N SER A 42 11.08 2.18 -5.24
CA SER A 42 10.12 2.10 -6.35
C SER A 42 8.85 1.40 -5.91
N TYR A 43 7.76 1.66 -6.62
CA TYR A 43 6.50 0.99 -6.34
C TYR A 43 5.72 0.76 -7.62
N GLN A 44 4.79 -0.16 -7.55
CA GLN A 44 3.87 -0.45 -8.64
C GLN A 44 2.51 -0.77 -8.05
N THR A 45 1.46 -0.22 -8.65
CA THR A 45 0.09 -0.60 -8.30
C THR A 45 -0.62 -1.11 -9.53
N LYS A 46 -1.51 -2.06 -9.32
CA LYS A 46 -2.38 -2.56 -10.36
C LYS A 46 -3.81 -2.56 -9.80
N ASN A 47 -4.69 -1.88 -10.51
CA ASN A 47 -6.09 -1.81 -10.12
C ASN A 47 -6.92 -2.55 -11.14
N ARG A 48 -7.74 -3.47 -10.68
CA ARG A 48 -8.72 -4.17 -11.51
C ARG A 48 -10.09 -3.80 -11.02
N MET A 49 -11.00 -3.54 -11.95
CA MET A 49 -12.37 -3.19 -11.61
C MET A 49 -13.32 -4.07 -12.38
N GLU A 50 -14.42 -4.42 -11.73
CA GLU A 50 -15.48 -5.18 -12.34
C GLU A 50 -16.78 -4.45 -12.03
N ILE A 51 -17.55 -4.14 -13.04
CA ILE A 51 -18.82 -3.42 -12.91
C ILE A 51 -19.91 -4.34 -13.42
N ARG A 52 -20.80 -4.74 -12.52
CA ARG A 52 -21.91 -5.66 -12.82
C ARG A 52 -21.42 -6.93 -13.50
N GLY A 53 -20.31 -7.48 -12.99
CA GLY A 53 -19.74 -8.71 -13.53
C GLY A 53 -18.91 -8.55 -14.79
N VAL A 54 -18.75 -7.32 -15.30
CA VAL A 54 -17.93 -7.08 -16.49
C VAL A 54 -16.60 -6.49 -16.08
N ALA A 55 -15.52 -7.20 -16.39
CA ALA A 55 -14.17 -6.77 -16.01
C ALA A 55 -13.71 -5.65 -16.95
N ALA A 56 -13.14 -4.60 -16.35
CA ALA A 56 -12.46 -3.55 -17.11
C ALA A 56 -10.99 -3.92 -17.25
N ALA A 57 -10.31 -3.30 -18.20
CA ALA A 57 -8.88 -3.50 -18.37
C ALA A 57 -8.13 -3.02 -17.12
N PRO A 58 -7.14 -3.77 -16.62
CA PRO A 58 -6.39 -3.34 -15.44
C PRO A 58 -5.61 -2.06 -15.73
N VAL A 59 -5.48 -1.22 -14.71
CA VAL A 59 -4.68 0.00 -14.78
C VAL A 59 -3.45 -0.20 -13.91
N THR A 60 -2.28 -0.06 -14.49
CA THR A 60 -1.01 -0.20 -13.79
C THR A 60 -0.33 1.15 -13.68
N GLN A 61 0.22 1.44 -12.50
CA GLN A 61 0.93 2.67 -12.27
C GLN A 61 2.24 2.37 -11.57
N THR A 62 3.32 3.02 -11.99
CA THR A 62 4.63 2.84 -11.41
C THR A 62 5.19 4.19 -10.98
N GLY A 63 6.16 4.16 -10.07
CA GLY A 63 6.81 5.37 -9.62
C GLY A 63 7.66 5.10 -8.40
N ARG A 64 7.77 6.11 -7.55
CA ARG A 64 8.54 6.05 -6.33
C ARG A 64 7.67 6.43 -5.15
N TYR A 65 8.06 5.97 -3.97
CA TYR A 65 7.34 6.28 -2.75
C TYR A 65 8.27 6.84 -1.68
N ARG A 66 7.68 7.56 -0.74
CA ARG A 66 8.37 8.11 0.41
C ARG A 66 7.45 8.05 1.61
N ILE A 67 8.01 7.78 2.77
CA ILE A 67 7.27 7.68 4.02
C ILE A 67 7.66 8.82 4.94
N GLU A 68 6.64 9.40 5.59
CA GLU A 68 6.83 10.39 6.62
C GLU A 68 6.14 9.92 7.89
N PRO A 69 6.87 9.55 8.94
CA PRO A 69 6.26 9.06 10.17
C PRO A 69 5.38 10.12 10.84
N ILE A 70 4.26 9.69 11.39
CA ILE A 70 3.37 10.58 12.15
C ILE A 70 3.47 10.21 13.63
N TYR A 71 3.07 8.99 13.98
CA TYR A 71 3.10 8.54 15.36
C TYR A 71 2.93 7.02 15.40
N LYS A 72 3.81 6.34 16.10
CA LYS A 72 3.80 4.88 16.21
C LYS A 72 3.75 4.23 14.84
N GLN A 73 2.71 3.46 14.54
CA GLN A 73 2.58 2.75 13.27
C GLN A 73 1.84 3.57 12.20
N ARG A 74 1.56 4.83 12.50
CA ARG A 74 0.84 5.72 11.60
C ARG A 74 1.84 6.58 10.83
N PHE A 75 1.65 6.65 9.53
CA PHE A 75 2.58 7.36 8.66
C PHE A 75 1.85 7.94 7.45
N LYS A 76 2.48 8.93 6.82
CA LYS A 76 2.00 9.45 5.55
C LYS A 76 2.81 8.80 4.44
N LEU A 77 2.12 8.29 3.44
CA LEU A 77 2.73 7.67 2.28
C LEU A 77 2.54 8.60 1.08
N PHE A 78 3.66 9.04 0.52
CA PHE A 78 3.68 9.86 -0.69
C PHE A 78 4.06 8.99 -1.86
N THR A 79 3.34 9.13 -2.97
CA THR A 79 3.72 8.46 -4.21
C THR A 79 3.93 9.51 -5.31
N ILE A 80 4.89 9.25 -6.15
CA ILE A 80 5.36 10.15 -7.19
C ILE A 80 5.49 9.33 -8.45
N ASP A 81 5.02 9.85 -9.59
CA ASP A 81 5.13 9.10 -10.83
C ASP A 81 6.56 9.12 -11.38
N ASP A 82 6.78 8.42 -12.48
CA ASP A 82 8.12 8.31 -13.07
C ASP A 82 8.65 9.62 -13.61
N ASN A 83 7.80 10.64 -13.76
CA ASN A 83 8.20 11.96 -14.21
C ASN A 83 8.41 12.93 -13.04
N GLY A 84 8.33 12.44 -11.80
CA GLY A 84 8.52 13.28 -10.63
C GLY A 84 7.30 14.05 -10.19
N GLN A 85 6.14 13.78 -10.77
CA GLN A 85 4.92 14.48 -10.41
C GLN A 85 4.23 13.77 -9.23
N PRO A 86 3.75 14.53 -8.25
CA PRO A 86 3.04 13.91 -7.13
C PRO A 86 1.78 13.18 -7.61
N LEU A 87 1.57 11.96 -7.10
CA LEU A 87 0.39 11.19 -7.40
C LEU A 87 -0.57 11.18 -6.23
N SER A 88 -0.08 10.90 -5.05
CA SER A 88 -0.95 10.80 -3.88
C SER A 88 -0.17 11.08 -2.60
N ALA A 89 -0.94 11.43 -1.57
CA ALA A 89 -0.44 11.50 -0.20
C ALA A 89 -1.56 10.95 0.66
N THR A 90 -1.33 9.80 1.29
CA THR A 90 -2.35 9.13 2.07
C THR A 90 -1.80 8.80 3.46
N VAL A 91 -2.68 8.84 4.45
CA VAL A 91 -2.31 8.45 5.81
C VAL A 91 -2.65 6.99 6.00
N ARG A 92 -1.69 6.23 6.47
CA ARG A 92 -1.82 4.79 6.66
C ARG A 92 -1.36 4.38 8.04
N THR A 93 -1.89 3.26 8.51
CA THR A 93 -1.54 2.70 9.81
C THR A 93 -1.34 1.20 9.65
N PHE A 94 -0.22 0.68 10.17
CA PHE A 94 -0.04 -0.76 10.27
C PHE A 94 -0.78 -1.26 11.52
N VAL A 95 -1.76 -2.14 11.31
CA VAL A 95 -2.43 -2.81 12.41
C VAL A 95 -1.52 -3.89 12.98
N ASP A 96 -0.84 -4.60 12.09
CA ASP A 96 0.22 -5.54 12.40
C ASP A 96 1.15 -5.59 11.18
N SER A 97 2.14 -6.49 11.17
CA SER A 97 3.11 -6.53 10.09
C SER A 97 2.51 -6.98 8.76
N ASN A 98 1.30 -7.49 8.76
CA ASN A 98 0.65 -8.03 7.55
C ASN A 98 -0.65 -7.31 7.20
N THR A 99 -1.01 -6.25 7.93
CA THR A 99 -2.28 -5.56 7.73
C THR A 99 -2.06 -4.06 7.82
N MET A 100 -2.46 -3.34 6.78
CA MET A 100 -2.29 -1.89 6.71
C MET A 100 -3.62 -1.27 6.31
N ILE A 101 -4.00 -0.20 6.99
CA ILE A 101 -5.24 0.52 6.68
C ILE A 101 -4.89 1.86 6.07
N ASN A 102 -5.48 2.15 4.91
CA ASN A 102 -5.48 3.47 4.34
C ASN A 102 -6.66 4.22 4.96
N GLU A 103 -6.38 5.31 5.68
CA GLU A 103 -7.43 6.04 6.40
C GLU A 103 -8.42 6.70 5.45
N VAL A 104 -7.99 7.04 4.25
CA VAL A 104 -8.91 7.57 3.25
C VAL A 104 -9.70 6.39 2.68
N GLY A 105 -11.00 6.43 2.83
CA GLY A 105 -11.86 5.34 2.38
C GLY A 105 -11.80 4.09 3.23
N ARG A 106 -10.97 4.07 4.26
CA ARG A 106 -10.83 2.95 5.19
C ARG A 106 -10.59 1.64 4.48
N ILE A 107 -9.67 1.66 3.54
CA ILE A 107 -9.33 0.46 2.75
C ILE A 107 -8.28 -0.35 3.51
N THR A 108 -8.53 -1.63 3.67
CA THR A 108 -7.60 -2.53 4.36
C THR A 108 -6.78 -3.29 3.34
N PHE A 109 -5.47 -3.16 3.44
CA PHE A 109 -4.52 -3.90 2.63
C PHE A 109 -3.96 -5.05 3.46
N ARG A 110 -3.83 -6.22 2.85
CA ARG A 110 -3.21 -7.37 3.50
C ARG A 110 -2.00 -7.77 2.70
N ARG A 111 -0.96 -8.20 3.41
CA ARG A 111 0.26 -8.65 2.76
C ARG A 111 -0.01 -9.92 1.98
N VAL A 112 0.47 -9.95 0.76
CA VAL A 112 0.40 -11.14 -0.06
C VAL A 112 1.59 -12.01 0.31
N ASP A 113 1.28 -13.24 0.71
CA ASP A 113 2.28 -14.13 1.23
C ASP A 113 2.82 -14.99 0.11
N SER A 114 3.30 -14.36 -0.92
CA SER A 114 3.70 -15.06 -2.12
C SER A 114 5.00 -15.83 -1.95
N GLY A 115 5.78 -15.48 -0.97
CA GLY A 115 7.05 -16.14 -0.75
C GLY A 115 6.95 -17.35 0.10
N ASP A 116 5.81 -17.57 0.63
CA ASP A 116 5.72 -18.56 1.55
C ASP A 116 5.35 -19.78 1.02
N HIS A 117 5.41 -19.85 0.19
CA HIS A 117 5.06 -21.02 -0.13
C HIS A 117 5.96 -21.92 0.04
N PRO A 118 5.86 -22.35 0.42
CA PRO A 118 6.42 -23.10 0.60
C PRO A 118 6.91 -23.76 0.22
N PHE A 119 7.11 -23.56 0.26
CA PHE A 119 7.40 -23.98 0.16
C PHE A 119 7.72 -24.07 -0.01
N ASN A 120 7.81 -23.87 0.01
CA ASN A 120 8.01 -23.71 -0.02
C ASN A 120 8.25 -23.80 0.10
#